data_863fd2f8c99f5e3d69eeda5b78363071
#
_entry.id   863fd2f8c99f5e3d69eeda5b78363071
#
_cell.length_a   1.000
_cell.length_b   1.000
_cell.length_c   1.000
_cell.angle_alpha   90.00
_cell.angle_beta   90.00
_cell.angle_gamma   90.00
#
_symmetry.space_group_name_H-M   'P 1'
#
loop_
_entity.id
_entity.type
_entity.pdbx_description
1 polymer ?
#
loop_
_entity_poly.entity_id
_entity_poly.type
_entity_poly.pdbx_seq_one_letter_code
_entity_poly.pdbx_strand_id
1 'polypeptide(L)'
;MAAAAAGDSAVPNWVMLERLAFRRDDPASFREDRRTFASGTTSTGTQFDVSFILAEPPTPSRLYLSWPEGPKQESRGLVMAANRNLVLLRLDSLIDESDPFGEVVHDYFIYIADPSSQWTPLLRRLPPCTEYDDYFERQVTRVLPALAVGLLCHGEDEFAVAHLDIRSRKKKSGSRKKKLPIQAELCVLRSSLSCSDDAKWETKILPIQYQYDDLSSDFLYWSVDGVVPFKNALCFVNYCRGILFCDGVFEDSPKVSYIRLPLDTYIRGADGEARKGMYHGLCVTEGGHRLVFVDVARHDGKSYGPSMPNTGFTLTSRTFKMTGNCTTPWQWNEDAVVTSDELWHANTMESLPHDIVMLPLLSMDKANVAHLSLIDWDGGFSLVSIDLSNMQVMGPVITYLKGKDDTADADIVEEKKGLCAHFIPSEFPKFLDLRKRENHP
;
A
#
# COMPACT_ATOMS: atom_id res chain seq x y z
N MET A 1 16.53 15.99 -32.71
CA MET A 1 15.19 15.36 -32.83
C MET A 1 14.29 15.99 -31.79
N ALA A 2 13.18 16.56 -32.21
CA ALA A 2 12.31 17.35 -31.38
C ALA A 2 11.65 16.46 -30.30
N ALA A 3 11.71 16.91 -29.04
CA ALA A 3 10.94 16.35 -27.95
C ALA A 3 9.45 16.49 -28.33
N ALA A 4 8.76 15.38 -28.46
CA ALA A 4 7.32 15.37 -28.62
C ALA A 4 6.72 16.03 -27.38
N ALA A 5 6.02 17.13 -27.59
CA ALA A 5 5.21 17.77 -26.58
C ALA A 5 4.23 16.71 -26.03
N ALA A 6 4.30 16.46 -24.74
CA ALA A 6 3.30 15.66 -24.04
C ALA A 6 1.95 16.35 -24.24
N GLY A 7 1.11 15.76 -25.10
CA GLY A 7 -0.24 16.22 -25.33
C GLY A 7 -0.99 16.19 -24.02
N ASP A 8 -1.95 17.09 -23.91
CA ASP A 8 -2.89 17.30 -22.80
C ASP A 8 -3.76 16.03 -22.58
N SER A 9 -3.13 14.93 -22.13
CA SER A 9 -3.82 13.70 -21.82
C SER A 9 -4.62 13.93 -20.54
N ALA A 10 -5.90 13.58 -20.56
CA ALA A 10 -6.78 13.70 -19.42
C ALA A 10 -6.14 12.99 -18.20
N VAL A 11 -6.18 13.66 -17.05
CA VAL A 11 -5.68 13.10 -15.79
C VAL A 11 -6.57 11.91 -15.41
N PRO A 12 -6.00 10.74 -15.10
CA PRO A 12 -6.78 9.56 -14.71
C PRO A 12 -7.54 9.81 -13.39
N ASN A 13 -8.72 9.21 -13.25
CA ASN A 13 -9.50 9.33 -12.02
C ASN A 13 -8.79 8.69 -10.81
N TRP A 14 -8.02 7.64 -11.03
CA TRP A 14 -7.24 6.97 -10.04
C TRP A 14 -6.03 6.28 -10.68
N VAL A 15 -5.05 5.95 -9.88
CA VAL A 15 -3.79 5.37 -10.33
C VAL A 15 -3.37 4.20 -9.42
N MET A 16 -2.55 3.33 -9.99
CA MET A 16 -1.79 2.32 -9.26
C MET A 16 -0.40 2.88 -8.98
N LEU A 17 -0.11 3.31 -7.75
CA LEU A 17 1.19 3.86 -7.41
C LEU A 17 2.21 2.75 -7.16
N GLU A 18 3.37 2.89 -7.81
CA GLU A 18 4.56 2.12 -7.46
C GLU A 18 5.07 2.54 -6.08
N ARG A 19 5.51 1.56 -5.27
CA ARG A 19 6.01 1.84 -3.92
C ARG A 19 7.43 2.38 -3.89
N LEU A 20 8.26 2.00 -4.85
CA LEU A 20 9.62 2.51 -4.97
C LEU A 20 9.64 3.87 -5.68
N ALA A 21 10.43 4.80 -5.18
CA ALA A 21 10.75 6.02 -5.90
C ALA A 21 11.90 5.77 -6.89
N PHE A 22 11.77 6.34 -8.08
CA PHE A 22 12.74 6.23 -9.15
C PHE A 22 13.72 7.41 -9.06
N ARG A 23 14.86 7.19 -8.42
CA ARG A 23 15.85 8.25 -8.25
C ARG A 23 16.56 8.57 -9.57
N ARG A 24 16.57 9.85 -9.94
CA ARG A 24 17.21 10.40 -11.14
C ARG A 24 17.79 11.77 -10.80
N ASP A 25 19.05 11.80 -10.42
CA ASP A 25 19.74 13.03 -10.00
C ASP A 25 20.23 13.86 -11.17
N ASP A 26 20.41 13.25 -12.34
CA ASP A 26 20.73 13.97 -13.58
C ASP A 26 19.46 14.64 -14.12
N PRO A 27 19.48 15.98 -14.32
CA PRO A 27 18.34 16.71 -14.87
C PRO A 27 17.84 16.19 -16.23
N ALA A 28 18.71 15.57 -17.03
CA ALA A 28 18.33 15.00 -18.32
C ALA A 28 17.51 13.70 -18.20
N SER A 29 17.67 12.98 -17.09
CA SER A 29 16.97 11.73 -16.80
C SER A 29 15.78 11.89 -15.84
N PHE A 30 15.73 13.00 -15.08
CA PHE A 30 14.60 13.31 -14.21
C PHE A 30 13.35 13.59 -15.04
N ARG A 31 12.27 12.86 -14.77
CA ARG A 31 10.99 13.04 -15.45
C ARG A 31 10.10 13.96 -14.64
N GLU A 32 9.92 15.18 -15.15
CA GLU A 32 9.07 16.20 -14.53
C GLU A 32 7.70 16.28 -15.21
N ASP A 33 6.65 16.20 -14.40
CA ASP A 33 5.31 16.65 -14.77
C ASP A 33 4.96 17.84 -13.84
N ARG A 34 4.82 19.03 -14.41
CA ARG A 34 4.54 20.27 -13.65
C ARG A 34 3.29 20.19 -12.79
N ARG A 35 2.33 19.33 -13.15
CA ARG A 35 1.09 19.15 -12.40
C ARG A 35 1.31 18.42 -11.09
N THR A 36 2.37 17.63 -11.00
CA THR A 36 2.68 16.76 -9.85
C THR A 36 4.01 17.10 -9.18
N PHE A 37 4.75 18.07 -9.72
CA PHE A 37 6.05 18.48 -9.21
C PHE A 37 5.93 19.16 -7.84
N ALA A 38 6.80 18.76 -6.92
CA ALA A 38 6.94 19.40 -5.60
C ALA A 38 8.37 19.28 -5.10
N SER A 39 8.83 20.30 -4.36
CA SER A 39 10.15 20.36 -3.73
C SER A 39 10.04 20.22 -2.22
N GLY A 40 11.06 19.61 -1.61
CA GLY A 40 11.14 19.43 -0.16
C GLY A 40 12.55 19.57 0.39
N THR A 41 12.65 19.60 1.72
CA THR A 41 13.93 19.66 2.44
C THR A 41 13.92 18.60 3.52
N THR A 42 14.95 17.75 3.56
CA THR A 42 15.12 16.69 4.58
C THR A 42 15.45 17.30 5.95
N SER A 43 15.43 16.48 7.00
CA SER A 43 15.87 16.92 8.34
C SER A 43 17.37 17.24 8.40
N THR A 44 18.15 16.67 7.49
CA THR A 44 19.59 16.97 7.34
C THR A 44 19.86 18.25 6.56
N GLY A 45 18.81 18.93 6.04
CA GLY A 45 18.94 20.22 5.32
C GLY A 45 19.15 20.06 3.80
N THR A 46 19.21 18.86 3.27
CA THR A 46 19.37 18.63 1.82
C THR A 46 18.05 18.83 1.08
N GLN A 47 18.11 19.45 -0.08
CA GLN A 47 16.94 19.66 -0.95
C GLN A 47 16.72 18.50 -1.90
N PHE A 48 15.46 18.24 -2.22
CA PHE A 48 15.06 17.25 -3.20
C PHE A 48 13.78 17.64 -3.91
N ASP A 49 13.59 17.10 -5.10
CA ASP A 49 12.42 17.30 -5.93
C ASP A 49 11.74 15.96 -6.21
N VAL A 50 10.41 15.97 -6.29
CA VAL A 50 9.60 14.82 -6.66
C VAL A 50 8.64 15.17 -7.78
N SER A 51 8.33 14.19 -8.62
CA SER A 51 7.32 14.30 -9.66
C SER A 51 6.67 12.96 -9.91
N PHE A 52 5.34 12.90 -9.95
CA PHE A 52 4.62 11.70 -10.33
C PHE A 52 4.37 11.69 -11.84
N ILE A 53 4.78 10.65 -12.52
CA ILE A 53 4.37 10.37 -13.89
C ILE A 53 3.14 9.47 -13.83
N LEU A 54 2.00 10.06 -14.18
CA LEU A 54 0.70 9.41 -14.07
C LEU A 54 0.42 8.53 -15.27
N ALA A 55 -0.19 7.37 -15.02
CA ALA A 55 -0.64 6.45 -16.04
C ALA A 55 -1.98 5.82 -15.62
N GLU A 56 -2.82 5.49 -16.59
CA GLU A 56 -4.04 4.74 -16.34
C GLU A 56 -3.73 3.27 -16.01
N PRO A 57 -4.42 2.66 -15.02
CA PRO A 57 -4.32 1.24 -14.77
C PRO A 57 -4.63 0.37 -16.00
N PRO A 58 -3.91 -0.73 -16.22
CA PRO A 58 -2.99 -1.39 -15.29
C PRO A 58 -1.55 -0.85 -15.32
N THR A 59 -1.24 0.18 -16.08
CA THR A 59 0.11 0.76 -16.07
C THR A 59 0.35 1.49 -14.75
N PRO A 60 1.40 1.15 -13.98
CA PRO A 60 1.68 1.83 -12.72
C PRO A 60 2.15 3.26 -12.93
N SER A 61 1.66 4.16 -12.07
CA SER A 61 2.20 5.51 -11.93
C SER A 61 3.44 5.49 -11.05
N ARG A 62 4.46 6.25 -11.43
CA ARG A 62 5.79 6.23 -10.81
C ARG A 62 6.14 7.57 -10.19
N LEU A 63 6.71 7.53 -8.99
CA LEU A 63 7.34 8.68 -8.35
C LEU A 63 8.79 8.79 -8.80
N TYR A 64 9.16 9.88 -9.46
CA TYR A 64 10.55 10.23 -9.73
C TYR A 64 11.07 11.15 -8.63
N LEU A 65 12.29 10.90 -8.18
CA LEU A 65 12.99 11.61 -7.13
C LEU A 65 14.31 12.14 -7.68
N SER A 66 14.55 13.45 -7.59
CA SER A 66 15.84 14.08 -7.79
C SER A 66 16.39 14.53 -6.45
N TRP A 67 17.55 13.99 -6.07
CA TRP A 67 18.17 14.29 -4.77
C TRP A 67 19.70 14.30 -4.90
N PRO A 68 20.28 15.29 -5.64
CA PRO A 68 21.70 15.31 -5.98
C PRO A 68 22.64 15.33 -4.77
N GLU A 69 22.24 15.98 -3.67
CA GLU A 69 22.99 16.06 -2.42
C GLU A 69 22.63 14.95 -1.41
N GLY A 70 21.74 14.05 -1.78
CA GLY A 70 21.37 12.91 -0.96
C GLY A 70 22.41 11.82 -0.96
N PRO A 71 22.26 10.80 -0.07
CA PRO A 71 23.21 9.69 0.03
C PRO A 71 23.46 9.04 -1.32
N LYS A 72 24.72 8.75 -1.64
CA LYS A 72 25.11 8.14 -2.93
C LYS A 72 24.83 6.65 -3.01
N GLN A 73 24.78 5.98 -1.85
CA GLN A 73 24.41 4.58 -1.77
C GLN A 73 22.89 4.49 -1.70
N GLU A 74 22.30 3.81 -2.66
CA GLU A 74 20.91 3.30 -2.71
C GLU A 74 19.94 3.97 -1.72
N SER A 75 19.76 5.30 -1.84
CA SER A 75 18.80 6.00 -1.02
C SER A 75 17.40 5.58 -1.42
N ARG A 76 16.71 5.00 -0.49
CA ARG A 76 15.37 4.46 -0.73
C ARG A 76 14.35 5.54 -0.47
N GLY A 77 13.83 6.10 -1.56
CA GLY A 77 12.56 6.80 -1.49
C GLY A 77 11.43 5.77 -1.59
N LEU A 78 10.44 5.87 -0.73
CA LEU A 78 9.28 4.97 -0.72
C LEU A 78 7.97 5.75 -0.69
N VAL A 79 7.01 5.30 -1.49
CA VAL A 79 5.59 5.63 -1.33
C VAL A 79 5.01 4.64 -0.34
N MET A 80 4.54 5.12 0.80
CA MET A 80 4.09 4.26 1.90
C MET A 80 2.58 4.04 1.89
N ALA A 81 1.81 5.12 1.72
CA ALA A 81 0.35 5.11 1.73
C ALA A 81 -0.21 6.27 0.90
N ALA A 82 -1.46 6.15 0.49
CA ALA A 82 -2.19 7.23 -0.16
C ALA A 82 -3.66 7.21 0.26
N ASN A 83 -4.25 8.38 0.42
CA ASN A 83 -5.68 8.54 0.65
C ASN A 83 -6.14 9.92 0.18
N ARG A 84 -7.20 9.96 -0.64
CA ARG A 84 -7.72 11.19 -1.25
C ARG A 84 -6.62 11.99 -1.96
N ASN A 85 -6.42 13.25 -1.59
CA ASN A 85 -5.42 14.17 -2.16
C ASN A 85 -4.02 14.04 -1.55
N LEU A 86 -3.79 13.07 -0.66
CA LEU A 86 -2.55 12.93 0.09
C LEU A 86 -1.80 11.65 -0.27
N VAL A 87 -0.47 11.77 -0.33
CA VAL A 87 0.45 10.62 -0.46
C VAL A 87 1.54 10.72 0.61
N LEU A 88 1.75 9.66 1.36
CA LEU A 88 2.81 9.56 2.37
C LEU A 88 4.07 8.99 1.74
N LEU A 89 5.16 9.74 1.85
CA LEU A 89 6.48 9.38 1.35
C LEU A 89 7.46 9.18 2.51
N ARG A 90 8.48 8.34 2.33
CA ARG A 90 9.64 8.22 3.22
C ARG A 90 10.92 8.36 2.41
N LEU A 91 11.84 9.18 2.90
CA LEU A 91 13.22 9.27 2.42
C LEU A 91 14.17 8.83 3.54
N ASP A 92 15.14 8.01 3.19
CA ASP A 92 16.14 7.49 4.13
C ASP A 92 17.48 8.19 3.85
N SER A 93 18.02 8.92 4.84
CA SER A 93 19.33 9.60 4.79
C SER A 93 20.33 8.88 5.68
N LEU A 94 21.59 8.81 5.27
CA LEU A 94 22.70 8.38 6.13
C LEU A 94 23.33 9.62 6.79
N ILE A 95 23.59 9.57 8.09
CA ILE A 95 24.29 10.68 8.79
C ILE A 95 25.78 10.69 8.41
N ASP A 96 26.39 9.52 8.29
CA ASP A 96 27.78 9.37 7.88
C ASP A 96 27.89 8.26 6.83
N GLU A 97 28.14 8.64 5.57
CA GLU A 97 28.32 7.69 4.47
C GLU A 97 29.61 6.85 4.60
N SER A 98 30.57 7.27 5.44
CA SER A 98 31.81 6.55 5.67
C SER A 98 31.66 5.41 6.68
N ASP A 99 30.60 5.43 7.50
CA ASP A 99 30.29 4.36 8.46
C ASP A 99 29.27 3.38 7.88
N PRO A 100 29.67 2.13 7.56
CA PRO A 100 28.73 1.11 7.06
C PRO A 100 27.66 0.70 8.08
N PHE A 101 27.84 1.09 9.35
CA PHE A 101 26.86 0.95 10.44
C PHE A 101 26.25 2.29 10.85
N GLY A 102 26.38 3.32 9.99
CA GLY A 102 25.92 4.67 10.23
C GLY A 102 24.43 4.76 10.55
N GLU A 103 24.09 5.72 11.38
CA GLU A 103 22.70 5.98 11.75
C GLU A 103 21.89 6.44 10.52
N VAL A 104 20.79 5.74 10.25
CA VAL A 104 19.85 6.09 9.17
C VAL A 104 18.76 6.99 9.73
N VAL A 105 18.60 8.16 9.14
CA VAL A 105 17.48 9.07 9.43
C VAL A 105 16.35 8.79 8.46
N HIS A 106 15.15 8.59 9.00
CA HIS A 106 13.93 8.38 8.24
C HIS A 106 13.09 9.64 8.28
N ASP A 107 13.03 10.37 7.17
CA ASP A 107 12.16 11.51 7.00
C ASP A 107 10.85 11.10 6.33
N TYR A 108 9.73 11.51 6.93
CA TYR A 108 8.40 11.26 6.41
C TYR A 108 7.81 12.56 5.87
N PHE A 109 7.20 12.49 4.68
CA PHE A 109 6.60 13.64 4.01
C PHE A 109 5.16 13.33 3.60
N ILE A 110 4.28 14.31 3.78
CA ILE A 110 2.97 14.32 3.13
C ILE A 110 3.08 15.15 1.85
N TYR A 111 2.87 14.49 0.72
CA TYR A 111 2.61 15.13 -0.55
C TYR A 111 1.13 15.48 -0.61
N ILE A 112 0.81 16.74 -0.88
CA ILE A 112 -0.54 17.30 -0.93
C ILE A 112 -0.79 17.72 -2.37
N ALA A 113 -1.70 17.02 -3.07
CA ALA A 113 -1.96 17.25 -4.49
C ALA A 113 -2.72 18.57 -4.75
N ASP A 114 -3.55 19.00 -3.78
CA ASP A 114 -4.30 20.27 -3.85
C ASP A 114 -4.16 21.02 -2.55
N PRO A 115 -3.14 21.87 -2.42
CA PRO A 115 -3.09 22.84 -1.34
C PRO A 115 -4.05 23.99 -1.66
N SER A 116 -5.07 24.19 -0.84
CA SER A 116 -6.16 25.18 -1.00
C SER A 116 -5.71 26.64 -1.22
N SER A 117 -4.41 26.91 -1.10
CA SER A 117 -3.81 28.25 -1.25
C SER A 117 -2.74 28.37 -2.33
N GLN A 118 -2.35 27.29 -2.97
CA GLN A 118 -1.26 27.28 -3.98
C GLN A 118 -1.66 26.40 -5.17
N TRP A 119 -1.33 26.86 -6.37
CA TRP A 119 -1.62 26.15 -7.63
C TRP A 119 -0.69 24.94 -7.93
N THR A 120 0.24 24.65 -7.03
CA THR A 120 1.23 23.58 -7.15
C THR A 120 1.15 22.66 -5.95
N PRO A 121 1.36 21.35 -6.13
CA PRO A 121 1.47 20.41 -5.03
C PRO A 121 2.52 20.82 -4.01
N LEU A 122 2.32 20.41 -2.76
CA LEU A 122 3.18 20.77 -1.63
C LEU A 122 3.72 19.50 -0.95
N LEU A 123 4.98 19.55 -0.54
CA LEU A 123 5.58 18.58 0.37
C LEU A 123 5.70 19.16 1.77
N ARG A 124 5.12 18.46 2.75
CA ARG A 124 5.24 18.83 4.17
C ARG A 124 5.92 17.69 4.91
N ARG A 125 7.06 18.00 5.57
CA ARG A 125 7.74 17.04 6.44
C ARG A 125 6.95 16.85 7.72
N LEU A 126 6.79 15.60 8.14
CA LEU A 126 6.19 15.24 9.41
C LEU A 126 7.23 15.27 10.54
N PRO A 127 6.81 15.50 11.79
CA PRO A 127 7.72 15.36 12.93
C PRO A 127 8.22 13.90 13.03
N PRO A 128 9.46 13.69 13.53
CA PRO A 128 9.99 12.34 13.71
C PRO A 128 9.14 11.55 14.71
N CYS A 129 8.88 10.28 14.38
CA CYS A 129 8.24 9.36 15.31
C CYS A 129 9.29 8.92 16.32
N THR A 130 9.13 9.34 17.58
CA THR A 130 10.06 9.00 18.65
C THR A 130 9.37 8.23 19.75
N GLU A 131 10.08 7.29 20.37
CA GLU A 131 9.63 6.56 21.55
C GLU A 131 10.72 6.58 22.62
N TYR A 132 10.33 6.44 23.89
CA TYR A 132 11.29 6.32 24.98
C TYR A 132 11.71 4.87 25.11
N ASP A 133 13.01 4.63 24.98
CA ASP A 133 13.60 3.31 25.19
C ASP A 133 14.07 3.20 26.64
N ASP A 134 13.38 2.35 27.43
CA ASP A 134 13.68 2.15 28.84
C ASP A 134 15.06 1.47 29.07
N TYR A 135 15.58 0.75 28.07
CA TYR A 135 16.87 0.07 28.19
C TYR A 135 18.06 1.04 28.02
N PHE A 136 17.94 1.96 27.05
CA PHE A 136 18.96 2.98 26.79
C PHE A 136 18.68 4.30 27.53
N GLU A 137 17.57 4.41 28.24
CA GLU A 137 17.12 5.59 28.98
C GLU A 137 17.14 6.88 28.12
N ARG A 138 16.76 6.77 26.85
CA ARG A 138 16.77 7.87 25.88
C ARG A 138 15.62 7.80 24.90
N GLN A 139 15.33 8.94 24.27
CA GLN A 139 14.47 9.00 23.10
C GLN A 139 15.17 8.33 21.91
N VAL A 140 14.47 7.42 21.26
CA VAL A 140 14.92 6.76 20.04
C VAL A 140 13.92 7.01 18.91
N THR A 141 14.41 7.07 17.69
CA THR A 141 13.53 7.20 16.52
C THR A 141 12.90 5.85 16.21
N ARG A 142 11.57 5.83 16.16
CA ARG A 142 10.80 4.66 15.74
C ARG A 142 10.74 4.61 14.22
N VAL A 143 11.24 3.53 13.64
CA VAL A 143 11.10 3.28 12.21
C VAL A 143 9.72 2.72 11.92
N LEU A 144 8.97 3.41 11.06
CA LEU A 144 7.66 2.95 10.62
C LEU A 144 7.82 1.98 9.43
N PRO A 145 7.41 0.71 9.54
CA PRO A 145 7.54 -0.25 8.45
C PRO A 145 6.67 0.15 7.26
N ALA A 146 7.23 0.11 6.05
CA ALA A 146 6.58 0.64 4.85
C ALA A 146 5.20 0.04 4.53
N LEU A 147 4.98 -1.23 4.88
CA LEU A 147 3.72 -1.93 4.65
C LEU A 147 2.72 -1.79 5.81
N ALA A 148 3.17 -1.33 6.98
CA ALA A 148 2.38 -1.29 8.21
C ALA A 148 1.93 0.12 8.61
N VAL A 149 2.03 1.09 7.70
CA VAL A 149 1.59 2.47 7.93
C VAL A 149 0.41 2.80 7.07
N GLY A 150 -0.65 3.34 7.69
CA GLY A 150 -1.83 3.84 7.02
C GLY A 150 -1.91 5.36 7.04
N LEU A 151 -2.55 5.90 6.03
CA LEU A 151 -2.92 7.31 5.90
C LEU A 151 -4.44 7.39 5.78
N LEU A 152 -5.07 8.24 6.58
CA LEU A 152 -6.51 8.46 6.59
C LEU A 152 -6.81 9.95 6.58
N CYS A 153 -7.63 10.41 5.64
CA CYS A 153 -8.14 11.77 5.59
C CYS A 153 -9.52 11.84 6.28
N HIS A 154 -9.77 12.94 7.00
CA HIS A 154 -11.05 13.24 7.60
C HIS A 154 -11.50 14.66 7.23
N GLY A 155 -12.72 14.78 6.72
CA GLY A 155 -13.16 16.07 6.18
C GLY A 155 -12.28 16.55 5.03
N GLU A 156 -12.06 17.86 4.94
CA GLU A 156 -11.24 18.48 3.89
C GLU A 156 -9.83 18.82 4.36
N ASP A 157 -9.62 18.94 5.67
CA ASP A 157 -8.40 19.54 6.24
C ASP A 157 -7.64 18.58 7.17
N GLU A 158 -8.27 17.56 7.75
CA GLU A 158 -7.63 16.71 8.74
C GLU A 158 -7.12 15.39 8.13
N PHE A 159 -5.98 14.94 8.63
CA PHE A 159 -5.45 13.61 8.30
C PHE A 159 -4.77 12.96 9.51
N ALA A 160 -4.68 11.65 9.46
CA ALA A 160 -3.93 10.85 10.41
C ALA A 160 -2.98 9.89 9.69
N VAL A 161 -1.76 9.78 10.23
CA VAL A 161 -0.81 8.72 9.87
C VAL A 161 -0.75 7.77 11.06
N ALA A 162 -0.96 6.47 10.83
CA ALA A 162 -1.01 5.50 11.91
C ALA A 162 -0.26 4.22 11.59
N HIS A 163 0.43 3.70 12.60
CA HIS A 163 1.06 2.38 12.62
C HIS A 163 0.47 1.57 13.77
N LEU A 164 0.16 0.30 13.51
CA LEU A 164 -0.40 -0.59 14.52
C LEU A 164 0.43 -1.87 14.60
N ASP A 165 0.82 -2.23 15.82
CA ASP A 165 1.56 -3.45 16.14
C ASP A 165 0.87 -4.25 17.23
N ILE A 166 1.22 -5.54 17.35
CA ILE A 166 0.69 -6.43 18.39
C ILE A 166 1.68 -6.54 19.53
N ARG A 167 1.24 -6.16 20.73
CA ARG A 167 2.02 -6.36 21.95
C ARG A 167 1.59 -7.62 22.69
N SER A 168 2.53 -8.55 22.81
CA SER A 168 2.44 -9.68 23.74
C SER A 168 3.20 -9.34 25.04
N ARG A 169 2.51 -9.11 26.14
CA ARG A 169 3.18 -8.89 27.42
C ARG A 169 3.94 -10.16 27.84
N LYS A 170 5.27 -10.06 27.96
CA LYS A 170 6.08 -11.10 28.60
C LYS A 170 5.70 -11.18 30.08
N LYS A 171 5.38 -12.39 30.59
CA LYS A 171 5.17 -12.62 32.02
C LYS A 171 6.44 -12.28 32.79
N LYS A 172 6.33 -11.46 33.83
CA LYS A 172 7.32 -11.48 34.93
C LYS A 172 7.30 -12.88 35.53
N SER A 173 8.48 -13.51 35.62
CA SER A 173 8.70 -14.85 36.15
C SER A 173 7.95 -15.04 37.48
N GLY A 174 7.10 -16.05 37.59
CA GLY A 174 6.49 -16.48 38.84
C GLY A 174 4.97 -16.63 38.91
N SER A 175 4.18 -16.21 37.93
CA SER A 175 2.72 -16.29 37.97
C SER A 175 2.15 -17.44 37.14
N ARG A 176 1.40 -18.33 37.79
CA ARG A 176 0.69 -19.45 37.15
C ARG A 176 -0.33 -18.99 36.12
N LYS A 177 -0.20 -19.52 34.89
CA LYS A 177 -1.23 -19.78 33.84
C LYS A 177 -2.44 -18.82 33.65
N LYS A 178 -2.29 -17.50 33.67
CA LYS A 178 -3.27 -16.66 32.97
C LYS A 178 -2.65 -16.22 31.62
N LYS A 179 -3.30 -16.60 30.50
CA LYS A 179 -2.99 -16.02 29.19
C LYS A 179 -3.16 -14.50 29.34
N LEU A 180 -2.11 -13.73 29.06
CA LEU A 180 -2.21 -12.27 29.08
C LEU A 180 -3.06 -11.84 27.87
N PRO A 181 -3.92 -10.84 28.02
CA PRO A 181 -4.70 -10.33 26.89
C PRO A 181 -3.76 -9.80 25.81
N ILE A 182 -4.03 -10.18 24.58
CA ILE A 182 -3.35 -9.63 23.41
C ILE A 182 -3.85 -8.20 23.25
N GLN A 183 -2.93 -7.26 23.04
CA GLN A 183 -3.22 -5.85 22.92
C GLN A 183 -2.58 -5.31 21.63
N ALA A 184 -3.25 -4.33 21.04
CA ALA A 184 -2.68 -3.55 19.94
C ALA A 184 -1.98 -2.32 20.52
N GLU A 185 -0.86 -1.99 19.93
CA GLU A 185 -0.18 -0.70 20.11
C GLU A 185 -0.43 0.14 18.88
N LEU A 186 -1.20 1.20 19.01
CA LEU A 186 -1.47 2.18 17.98
C LEU A 186 -0.55 3.40 18.19
N CYS A 187 0.35 3.64 17.24
CA CYS A 187 1.12 4.87 17.15
C CYS A 187 0.49 5.75 16.08
N VAL A 188 0.01 6.94 16.43
CA VAL A 188 -0.76 7.81 15.56
C VAL A 188 -0.29 9.25 15.62
N LEU A 189 -0.17 9.87 14.46
CA LEU A 189 -0.03 11.32 14.27
C LEU A 189 -1.32 11.85 13.69
N ARG A 190 -1.93 12.83 14.34
CA ARG A 190 -3.07 13.59 13.81
C ARG A 190 -2.60 14.99 13.46
N SER A 191 -3.03 15.51 12.34
CA SER A 191 -2.63 16.83 11.87
C SER A 191 -3.71 17.44 10.97
N SER A 192 -3.61 18.75 10.78
CA SER A 192 -4.44 19.50 9.85
C SER A 192 -3.59 20.02 8.69
N LEU A 193 -4.20 20.18 7.50
CA LEU A 193 -3.53 20.77 6.35
C LEU A 193 -3.29 22.28 6.54
N SER A 194 -4.15 22.94 7.29
CA SER A 194 -4.09 24.39 7.56
C SER A 194 -3.13 24.76 8.71
N CYS A 195 -2.84 23.82 9.64
CA CYS A 195 -2.02 24.10 10.82
C CYS A 195 -1.00 22.98 11.04
N SER A 196 0.30 23.30 11.01
CA SER A 196 1.38 22.31 11.07
C SER A 196 2.09 22.19 12.43
N ASP A 197 1.96 23.19 13.32
CA ASP A 197 2.95 23.37 14.38
C ASP A 197 2.74 22.50 15.62
N ASP A 198 1.58 21.88 15.80
CA ASP A 198 1.26 21.09 17.01
C ASP A 198 1.13 19.57 16.79
N ALA A 199 1.45 19.08 15.60
CA ALA A 199 1.31 17.64 15.30
C ALA A 199 2.35 16.81 16.09
N LYS A 200 1.87 15.91 16.96
CA LYS A 200 2.71 15.01 17.76
C LYS A 200 2.26 13.57 17.61
N TRP A 201 3.22 12.66 17.64
CA TRP A 201 2.94 11.25 17.71
C TRP A 201 2.42 10.87 19.10
N GLU A 202 1.33 10.11 19.12
CA GLU A 202 0.75 9.52 20.30
C GLU A 202 0.79 8.00 20.20
N THR A 203 1.12 7.33 21.31
CA THR A 203 1.07 5.87 21.38
C THR A 203 -0.02 5.44 22.37
N LYS A 204 -0.94 4.60 21.92
CA LYS A 204 -2.06 4.07 22.72
C LYS A 204 -2.03 2.56 22.74
N ILE A 205 -2.21 1.97 23.94
CA ILE A 205 -2.37 0.52 24.10
C ILE A 205 -3.86 0.20 24.17
N LEU A 206 -4.35 -0.54 23.20
CA LEU A 206 -5.76 -0.80 22.99
C LEU A 206 -6.08 -2.29 23.13
N PRO A 207 -7.21 -2.66 23.77
CA PRO A 207 -7.69 -4.03 23.74
C PRO A 207 -8.15 -4.37 22.31
N ILE A 208 -7.87 -5.60 21.86
CA ILE A 208 -8.39 -6.10 20.59
C ILE A 208 -9.73 -6.79 20.87
N GLN A 209 -10.79 -6.32 20.20
CA GLN A 209 -12.10 -6.95 20.22
C GLN A 209 -12.15 -8.10 19.20
N TYR A 210 -12.67 -9.25 19.61
CA TYR A 210 -12.76 -10.42 18.76
C TYR A 210 -13.90 -11.35 19.17
N GLN A 211 -14.34 -12.18 18.23
CA GLN A 211 -15.50 -13.07 18.41
C GLN A 211 -15.12 -14.56 18.54
N TYR A 212 -13.83 -14.90 18.46
CA TYR A 212 -13.36 -16.29 18.37
C TYR A 212 -12.71 -16.75 19.66
N ASP A 213 -12.96 -17.99 20.09
CA ASP A 213 -12.51 -18.52 21.39
C ASP A 213 -10.99 -18.80 21.44
N ASP A 214 -10.33 -19.08 20.32
CA ASP A 214 -8.88 -19.32 20.28
C ASP A 214 -8.20 -18.48 19.20
N LEU A 215 -7.63 -17.36 19.66
CA LEU A 215 -6.89 -16.43 18.80
C LEU A 215 -5.38 -16.45 19.03
N SER A 216 -4.91 -17.23 19.98
CA SER A 216 -3.49 -17.21 20.32
C SER A 216 -2.58 -17.60 19.13
N SER A 217 -3.11 -18.41 18.20
CA SER A 217 -2.41 -18.78 16.98
C SER A 217 -2.47 -17.72 15.89
N ASP A 218 -3.54 -16.91 15.82
CA ASP A 218 -3.73 -15.91 14.78
C ASP A 218 -2.78 -14.71 14.99
N PHE A 219 -2.42 -14.42 16.24
CA PHE A 219 -1.51 -13.34 16.57
C PHE A 219 -0.06 -13.78 16.81
N LEU A 220 0.18 -15.09 16.81
CA LEU A 220 1.55 -15.61 16.83
C LEU A 220 2.21 -15.29 15.46
N TYR A 221 3.29 -14.54 15.46
CA TYR A 221 3.96 -14.06 14.24
C TYR A 221 3.07 -13.12 13.38
N TRP A 222 2.25 -12.28 14.01
CA TRP A 222 1.50 -11.26 13.29
C TRP A 222 2.46 -10.29 12.60
N SER A 223 2.26 -10.09 11.32
CA SER A 223 2.89 -9.05 10.49
C SER A 223 1.80 -8.34 9.71
N VAL A 224 2.02 -7.09 9.37
CA VAL A 224 1.11 -6.33 8.51
C VAL A 224 1.66 -6.35 7.09
N ASP A 225 0.87 -6.87 6.15
CA ASP A 225 1.21 -6.96 4.73
C ASP A 225 0.73 -5.73 3.94
N GLY A 226 -0.17 -4.95 4.51
CA GLY A 226 -0.70 -3.72 3.92
C GLY A 226 -1.71 -3.03 4.83
N VAL A 227 -1.92 -1.73 4.58
CA VAL A 227 -2.94 -0.95 5.27
C VAL A 227 -3.85 -0.30 4.25
N VAL A 228 -5.16 -0.53 4.42
CA VAL A 228 -6.19 -0.04 3.51
C VAL A 228 -7.11 0.91 4.26
N PRO A 229 -7.22 2.18 3.86
CA PRO A 229 -8.18 3.12 4.42
C PRO A 229 -9.59 2.75 3.94
N PHE A 230 -10.54 2.65 4.88
CA PHE A 230 -11.93 2.35 4.55
C PHE A 230 -12.87 3.17 5.45
N LYS A 231 -13.63 4.08 4.87
CA LYS A 231 -14.47 5.04 5.59
C LYS A 231 -13.63 5.83 6.60
N ASN A 232 -13.99 5.77 7.89
CA ASN A 232 -13.26 6.44 8.99
C ASN A 232 -12.28 5.49 9.72
N ALA A 233 -11.91 4.37 9.10
CA ALA A 233 -11.08 3.35 9.71
C ALA A 233 -9.85 3.02 8.87
N LEU A 234 -8.85 2.43 9.52
CA LEU A 234 -7.70 1.80 8.87
C LEU A 234 -7.77 0.28 9.06
N CYS A 235 -7.65 -0.45 7.96
CA CYS A 235 -7.61 -1.90 7.91
C CYS A 235 -6.15 -2.35 7.84
N PHE A 236 -5.56 -2.81 8.94
CA PHE A 236 -4.21 -3.40 8.97
C PHE A 236 -4.34 -4.88 8.64
N VAL A 237 -3.83 -5.29 7.49
CA VAL A 237 -4.10 -6.61 6.91
C VAL A 237 -2.92 -7.54 7.10
N ASN A 238 -3.18 -8.75 7.57
CA ASN A 238 -2.34 -9.91 7.34
C ASN A 238 -3.09 -10.85 6.40
N TYR A 239 -2.61 -10.99 5.17
CA TYR A 239 -3.32 -11.73 4.11
C TYR A 239 -3.44 -13.24 4.38
N CYS A 240 -2.70 -13.77 5.33
CA CYS A 240 -2.81 -15.18 5.73
C CYS A 240 -3.75 -15.41 6.92
N ARG A 241 -4.26 -14.34 7.53
CA ARG A 241 -4.98 -14.44 8.82
C ARG A 241 -6.24 -13.58 8.87
N GLY A 242 -6.08 -12.25 8.78
CA GLY A 242 -7.20 -11.35 9.02
C GLY A 242 -6.83 -9.89 8.97
N ILE A 243 -7.75 -9.09 9.48
CA ILE A 243 -7.67 -7.64 9.50
C ILE A 243 -7.77 -7.18 10.95
N LEU A 244 -6.86 -6.31 11.37
CA LEU A 244 -7.05 -5.45 12.52
C LEU A 244 -7.71 -4.16 12.04
N PHE A 245 -9.00 -4.07 12.27
CA PHE A 245 -9.84 -2.94 11.88
C PHE A 245 -9.78 -1.88 13.00
N CYS A 246 -9.09 -0.78 12.73
CA CYS A 246 -8.93 0.34 13.65
C CYS A 246 -9.92 1.45 13.29
N ASP A 247 -11.01 1.54 14.05
CA ASP A 247 -12.05 2.55 13.90
C ASP A 247 -11.83 3.72 14.85
N GLY A 248 -12.29 4.93 14.45
CA GLY A 248 -12.17 6.13 15.26
C GLY A 248 -10.73 6.60 15.44
N VAL A 249 -9.90 6.51 14.40
CA VAL A 249 -8.49 6.95 14.46
C VAL A 249 -8.35 8.41 14.88
N PHE A 250 -9.34 9.25 14.61
CA PHE A 250 -9.40 10.67 15.04
C PHE A 250 -9.98 10.86 16.43
N GLU A 251 -10.54 9.84 17.03
CA GLU A 251 -11.15 9.90 18.37
C GLU A 251 -10.11 9.72 19.48
N ASP A 252 -10.43 10.17 20.69
CA ASP A 252 -9.59 9.93 21.86
C ASP A 252 -9.47 8.46 22.25
N SER A 253 -10.49 7.68 21.91
CA SER A 253 -10.59 6.26 22.25
C SER A 253 -10.86 5.42 20.99
N PRO A 254 -9.86 5.21 20.11
CA PRO A 254 -9.97 4.33 18.97
C PRO A 254 -10.32 2.89 19.41
N LYS A 255 -10.97 2.16 18.51
CA LYS A 255 -11.35 0.75 18.74
C LYS A 255 -10.65 -0.14 17.74
N VAL A 256 -10.08 -1.24 18.23
CA VAL A 256 -9.44 -2.24 17.37
C VAL A 256 -10.22 -3.54 17.45
N SER A 257 -10.70 -4.00 16.28
CA SER A 257 -11.43 -5.25 16.13
C SER A 257 -10.68 -6.20 15.20
N TYR A 258 -10.63 -7.48 15.55
CA TYR A 258 -10.06 -8.50 14.69
C TYR A 258 -11.14 -9.19 13.86
N ILE A 259 -10.93 -9.22 12.55
CA ILE A 259 -11.83 -9.82 11.56
C ILE A 259 -11.04 -10.84 10.75
N ARG A 260 -11.45 -12.11 10.79
CA ARG A 260 -10.82 -13.13 9.94
C ARG A 260 -11.13 -12.91 8.48
N LEU A 261 -10.12 -13.14 7.62
CA LEU A 261 -10.33 -13.24 6.18
C LEU A 261 -11.06 -14.54 5.85
N PRO A 262 -11.88 -14.56 4.80
CA PRO A 262 -12.64 -15.74 4.40
C PRO A 262 -11.77 -16.72 3.60
N LEU A 263 -10.74 -17.25 4.24
CA LEU A 263 -9.78 -18.19 3.67
C LEU A 263 -10.25 -19.63 3.92
N ASP A 264 -10.16 -20.50 2.92
CA ASP A 264 -10.52 -21.92 3.04
C ASP A 264 -9.56 -22.67 3.96
N THR A 265 -8.30 -22.28 3.97
CA THR A 265 -7.28 -22.86 4.85
C THR A 265 -6.43 -21.81 5.53
N TYR A 266 -6.46 -21.79 6.86
CA TYR A 266 -5.53 -20.95 7.64
C TYR A 266 -4.15 -21.62 7.70
N ILE A 267 -3.14 -20.85 7.31
CA ILE A 267 -1.77 -21.35 7.32
C ILE A 267 -1.20 -21.18 8.74
N ARG A 268 -0.80 -22.29 9.33
CA ARG A 268 -0.12 -22.32 10.62
C ARG A 268 1.39 -22.48 10.39
N GLY A 269 2.15 -21.41 10.62
CA GLY A 269 3.62 -21.44 10.59
C GLY A 269 4.23 -20.29 9.80
N ALA A 270 5.49 -19.96 10.11
CA ALA A 270 6.22 -18.85 9.48
C ALA A 270 6.70 -19.15 8.04
N ASP A 271 6.80 -20.43 7.69
CA ASP A 271 7.36 -20.84 6.39
C ASP A 271 6.34 -20.66 5.26
N GLY A 272 6.56 -19.68 4.41
CA GLY A 272 5.78 -19.42 3.22
C GLY A 272 4.66 -18.37 3.36
N GLU A 273 4.44 -17.77 4.54
CA GLU A 273 3.39 -16.74 4.75
C GLU A 273 3.59 -15.51 3.85
N ALA A 274 4.81 -14.95 3.80
CA ALA A 274 5.10 -13.76 3.02
C ALA A 274 4.80 -13.90 1.50
N ARG A 275 4.92 -15.12 0.96
CA ARG A 275 4.69 -15.38 -0.46
C ARG A 275 3.25 -15.70 -0.79
N LYS A 276 2.46 -16.15 0.18
CA LYS A 276 1.02 -16.42 -0.01
C LYS A 276 0.20 -15.15 -0.06
N GLY A 277 0.60 -14.10 0.64
CA GLY A 277 -0.01 -12.77 0.54
C GLY A 277 -0.09 -12.22 -0.89
N MET A 278 0.76 -12.70 -1.81
CA MET A 278 0.72 -12.30 -3.22
C MET A 278 -0.54 -12.74 -3.97
N TYR A 279 -1.26 -13.72 -3.46
CA TYR A 279 -2.49 -14.24 -4.07
C TYR A 279 -3.76 -13.63 -3.49
N HIS A 280 -3.61 -12.70 -2.55
CA HIS A 280 -4.73 -12.04 -1.89
C HIS A 280 -4.67 -10.53 -2.10
N GLY A 281 -5.81 -9.87 -2.10
CA GLY A 281 -5.92 -8.42 -2.13
C GLY A 281 -7.10 -7.94 -1.30
N LEU A 282 -6.91 -6.88 -0.53
CA LEU A 282 -8.00 -6.16 0.11
C LEU A 282 -8.13 -4.81 -0.58
N CYS A 283 -9.26 -4.56 -1.19
CA CYS A 283 -9.49 -3.43 -2.07
C CYS A 283 -10.67 -2.59 -1.61
N VAL A 284 -10.57 -1.28 -1.80
CA VAL A 284 -11.69 -0.36 -1.64
C VAL A 284 -12.11 0.12 -3.01
N THR A 285 -13.39 -0.01 -3.33
CA THR A 285 -13.95 0.28 -4.65
C THR A 285 -15.25 1.08 -4.56
N GLU A 286 -15.82 1.45 -5.71
CA GLU A 286 -17.05 2.24 -5.81
C GLU A 286 -16.96 3.55 -4.99
N GLY A 287 -15.86 4.31 -5.20
CA GLY A 287 -15.68 5.59 -4.52
C GLY A 287 -15.53 5.50 -3.01
N GLY A 288 -15.00 4.41 -2.49
CA GLY A 288 -14.77 4.23 -1.05
C GLY A 288 -15.90 3.50 -0.29
N HIS A 289 -16.95 3.06 -1.00
CA HIS A 289 -18.14 2.51 -0.35
C HIS A 289 -18.08 1.01 -0.08
N ARG A 290 -17.29 0.25 -0.86
CA ARG A 290 -17.16 -1.21 -0.73
C ARG A 290 -15.75 -1.62 -0.37
N LEU A 291 -15.63 -2.49 0.63
CA LEU A 291 -14.41 -3.20 0.98
C LEU A 291 -14.53 -4.64 0.45
N VAL A 292 -13.64 -5.03 -0.43
CA VAL A 292 -13.68 -6.31 -1.13
C VAL A 292 -12.37 -7.06 -0.91
N PHE A 293 -12.48 -8.31 -0.51
CA PHE A 293 -11.35 -9.25 -0.45
C PHE A 293 -11.34 -10.09 -1.72
N VAL A 294 -10.18 -10.17 -2.37
CA VAL A 294 -9.95 -11.00 -3.55
C VAL A 294 -8.95 -12.08 -3.20
N ASP A 295 -9.29 -13.31 -3.54
CA ASP A 295 -8.48 -14.50 -3.34
C ASP A 295 -8.21 -15.20 -4.67
N VAL A 296 -6.97 -15.59 -4.91
CA VAL A 296 -6.53 -16.41 -6.04
C VAL A 296 -6.06 -17.77 -5.51
N ALA A 297 -6.94 -18.73 -5.51
CA ALA A 297 -6.66 -20.09 -5.03
C ALA A 297 -6.00 -20.94 -6.13
N ARG A 298 -4.75 -21.31 -5.93
CA ARG A 298 -3.98 -22.18 -6.85
C ARG A 298 -4.46 -23.63 -6.76
N HIS A 299 -4.60 -24.30 -7.90
CA HIS A 299 -5.00 -25.70 -7.95
C HIS A 299 -3.82 -26.69 -7.84
N ASP A 300 -2.58 -26.22 -8.03
CA ASP A 300 -1.38 -27.06 -7.97
C ASP A 300 -0.87 -27.35 -6.55
N GLY A 301 -1.52 -26.80 -5.53
CA GLY A 301 -1.16 -26.97 -4.13
C GLY A 301 0.15 -26.28 -3.70
N LYS A 302 0.84 -25.58 -4.61
CA LYS A 302 2.05 -24.83 -4.29
C LYS A 302 1.73 -23.52 -3.58
N SER A 303 2.59 -23.12 -2.69
CA SER A 303 2.49 -21.80 -2.04
C SER A 303 3.09 -20.67 -2.89
N TYR A 304 3.95 -20.98 -3.87
CA TYR A 304 4.66 -20.01 -4.70
C TYR A 304 5.39 -20.72 -5.85
N GLY A 305 5.83 -19.95 -6.84
CA GLY A 305 6.63 -20.46 -7.97
C GLY A 305 5.78 -20.71 -9.23
N PRO A 306 6.44 -21.11 -10.33
CA PRO A 306 5.76 -21.36 -11.61
C PRO A 306 4.65 -22.39 -11.45
N SER A 307 3.59 -22.22 -12.24
CA SER A 307 2.46 -23.15 -12.28
C SER A 307 2.92 -24.56 -12.69
N MET A 308 2.25 -25.58 -12.17
CA MET A 308 2.42 -26.93 -12.73
C MET A 308 1.68 -27.04 -14.07
N PRO A 309 2.20 -27.82 -15.04
CA PRO A 309 1.50 -28.06 -16.29
C PRO A 309 0.06 -28.54 -16.07
N ASN A 310 -0.87 -28.02 -16.86
CA ASN A 310 -2.30 -28.35 -16.80
C ASN A 310 -2.97 -28.09 -15.43
N THR A 311 -2.47 -27.12 -14.68
CA THR A 311 -3.10 -26.62 -13.47
C THR A 311 -3.51 -25.17 -13.65
N GLY A 312 -4.53 -24.76 -12.91
CA GLY A 312 -5.07 -23.41 -12.97
C GLY A 312 -5.25 -22.80 -11.59
N PHE A 313 -6.18 -21.88 -11.51
CA PHE A 313 -6.55 -21.18 -10.29
C PHE A 313 -8.06 -20.86 -10.28
N THR A 314 -8.56 -20.51 -9.10
CA THR A 314 -9.88 -19.91 -8.94
C THR A 314 -9.70 -18.53 -8.32
N LEU A 315 -10.24 -17.50 -8.96
CA LEU A 315 -10.31 -16.14 -8.43
C LEU A 315 -11.69 -15.94 -7.80
N THR A 316 -11.72 -15.56 -6.52
CA THR A 316 -12.96 -15.31 -5.78
C THR A 316 -12.92 -13.88 -5.23
N SER A 317 -13.99 -13.12 -5.41
CA SER A 317 -14.18 -11.82 -4.77
C SER A 317 -15.29 -11.87 -3.73
N ARG A 318 -15.08 -11.24 -2.56
CA ARG A 318 -16.03 -11.22 -1.46
C ARG A 318 -16.15 -9.83 -0.84
N THR A 319 -17.36 -9.30 -0.79
CA THR A 319 -17.63 -8.00 -0.16
C THR A 319 -17.85 -8.14 1.34
N PHE A 320 -17.20 -7.25 2.06
CA PHE A 320 -17.37 -7.09 3.51
C PHE A 320 -18.65 -6.32 3.83
N LYS A 321 -19.48 -6.88 4.71
CA LYS A 321 -20.68 -6.25 5.22
C LYS A 321 -20.62 -6.10 6.74
N MET A 322 -20.88 -4.88 7.19
CA MET A 322 -21.12 -4.58 8.60
C MET A 322 -22.62 -4.80 8.88
N THR A 323 -22.95 -5.82 9.64
CA THR A 323 -24.33 -6.07 10.07
C THR A 323 -24.53 -5.40 11.44
N GLY A 324 -25.62 -4.63 11.59
CA GLY A 324 -25.92 -3.92 12.85
C GLY A 324 -26.30 -4.80 14.03
N ASN A 325 -26.21 -6.15 13.92
CA ASN A 325 -26.57 -7.10 14.96
C ASN A 325 -25.37 -7.46 15.84
N CYS A 326 -25.56 -7.41 17.16
CA CYS A 326 -24.54 -7.71 18.18
C CYS A 326 -23.97 -9.13 18.13
N THR A 327 -24.63 -10.09 17.47
CA THR A 327 -24.22 -11.51 17.49
C THR A 327 -23.29 -11.91 16.35
N THR A 328 -23.37 -11.25 15.20
CA THR A 328 -22.46 -11.46 14.05
C THR A 328 -22.27 -10.14 13.31
N PRO A 329 -21.45 -9.19 13.85
CA PRO A 329 -21.34 -7.84 13.29
C PRO A 329 -20.65 -7.78 11.94
N TRP A 330 -19.97 -8.86 11.51
CA TRP A 330 -19.12 -8.90 10.32
C TRP A 330 -19.43 -10.12 9.46
N GLN A 331 -19.65 -9.90 8.18
CA GLN A 331 -19.89 -10.98 7.20
C GLN A 331 -19.22 -10.70 5.88
N TRP A 332 -18.66 -11.74 5.26
CA TRP A 332 -18.18 -11.72 3.89
C TRP A 332 -19.23 -12.36 2.99
N ASN A 333 -19.66 -11.64 1.94
CA ASN A 333 -20.55 -12.15 0.93
C ASN A 333 -19.78 -12.39 -0.34
N GLU A 334 -19.90 -13.57 -0.92
CA GLU A 334 -19.30 -13.91 -2.20
C GLU A 334 -20.01 -13.15 -3.33
N ASP A 335 -19.23 -12.45 -4.16
CA ASP A 335 -19.73 -11.64 -5.27
C ASP A 335 -19.50 -12.33 -6.62
N ALA A 336 -18.29 -12.89 -6.82
CA ALA A 336 -17.92 -13.58 -8.06
C ALA A 336 -16.91 -14.70 -7.78
N VAL A 337 -17.05 -15.77 -8.54
CA VAL A 337 -16.08 -16.89 -8.62
C VAL A 337 -15.78 -17.09 -10.08
N VAL A 338 -14.53 -17.01 -10.47
CA VAL A 338 -14.05 -17.15 -11.84
C VAL A 338 -12.90 -18.15 -11.87
N THR A 339 -13.00 -19.17 -12.71
CA THR A 339 -11.93 -20.16 -12.89
C THR A 339 -10.97 -19.75 -14.00
N SER A 340 -9.72 -20.19 -13.89
CA SER A 340 -8.73 -19.99 -14.96
C SER A 340 -9.18 -20.58 -16.29
N ASP A 341 -9.90 -21.71 -16.28
CA ASP A 341 -10.39 -22.36 -17.50
C ASP A 341 -11.41 -21.48 -18.23
N GLU A 342 -12.32 -20.83 -17.48
CA GLU A 342 -13.27 -19.87 -18.04
C GLU A 342 -12.55 -18.66 -18.64
N LEU A 343 -11.55 -18.12 -17.92
CA LEU A 343 -10.74 -17.00 -18.40
C LEU A 343 -9.94 -17.37 -19.66
N TRP A 344 -9.29 -18.52 -19.67
CA TRP A 344 -8.50 -18.95 -20.81
C TRP A 344 -9.36 -19.35 -22.02
N HIS A 345 -10.58 -19.84 -21.78
CA HIS A 345 -11.53 -20.11 -22.85
C HIS A 345 -12.10 -18.82 -23.49
N ALA A 346 -12.31 -17.80 -22.66
CA ALA A 346 -12.85 -16.51 -23.11
C ALA A 346 -11.81 -15.62 -23.81
N ASN A 347 -10.50 -15.89 -23.65
CA ASN A 347 -9.42 -15.08 -24.14
C ASN A 347 -8.39 -15.88 -24.93
N THR A 348 -7.64 -15.22 -25.83
CA THR A 348 -6.53 -15.87 -26.53
C THR A 348 -5.30 -16.00 -25.62
N MET A 349 -4.42 -16.96 -25.89
CA MET A 349 -3.16 -17.12 -25.15
C MET A 349 -2.24 -15.89 -25.25
N GLU A 350 -2.35 -15.11 -26.32
CA GLU A 350 -1.62 -13.86 -26.50
C GLU A 350 -2.15 -12.74 -25.61
N SER A 351 -3.46 -12.72 -25.34
CA SER A 351 -4.09 -11.73 -24.47
C SER A 351 -4.05 -12.11 -22.99
N LEU A 352 -4.00 -13.41 -22.67
CA LEU A 352 -3.89 -13.92 -21.31
C LEU A 352 -3.05 -15.20 -21.29
N PRO A 353 -1.76 -15.11 -20.93
CA PRO A 353 -0.92 -16.30 -20.76
C PRO A 353 -1.50 -17.30 -19.75
N HIS A 354 -1.32 -18.58 -20.02
CA HIS A 354 -1.79 -19.65 -19.13
C HIS A 354 -0.84 -19.80 -17.94
N ASP A 355 -0.83 -18.82 -17.06
CA ASP A 355 -0.10 -18.86 -15.79
C ASP A 355 -0.98 -18.33 -14.64
N ILE A 356 -0.49 -18.46 -13.41
CA ILE A 356 -1.24 -18.06 -12.22
C ILE A 356 -1.07 -16.57 -12.01
N VAL A 357 -2.20 -15.89 -11.93
CA VAL A 357 -2.24 -14.45 -11.67
C VAL A 357 -1.98 -14.14 -10.19
N MET A 358 -1.40 -12.99 -9.89
CA MET A 358 -1.00 -12.58 -8.55
C MET A 358 -1.30 -11.10 -8.31
N LEU A 359 -1.13 -10.65 -7.06
CA LEU A 359 -1.29 -9.27 -6.60
C LEU A 359 -2.62 -8.65 -7.06
N PRO A 360 -3.75 -9.30 -6.77
CA PRO A 360 -5.05 -8.83 -7.24
C PRO A 360 -5.38 -7.46 -6.65
N LEU A 361 -5.73 -6.51 -7.53
CA LEU A 361 -6.18 -5.18 -7.17
C LEU A 361 -7.45 -4.87 -7.96
N LEU A 362 -8.56 -4.57 -7.27
CA LEU A 362 -9.77 -4.11 -7.95
C LEU A 362 -9.69 -2.63 -8.27
N SER A 363 -10.30 -2.26 -9.37
CA SER A 363 -10.46 -0.86 -9.75
C SER A 363 -11.21 -0.07 -8.67
N MET A 364 -10.73 1.13 -8.36
CA MET A 364 -11.40 2.01 -7.40
C MET A 364 -12.77 2.47 -7.88
N ASP A 365 -12.98 2.52 -9.21
CA ASP A 365 -14.22 2.98 -9.83
C ASP A 365 -15.20 1.84 -10.14
N LYS A 366 -14.68 0.64 -10.48
CA LYS A 366 -15.48 -0.49 -10.99
C LYS A 366 -15.13 -1.78 -10.23
N ALA A 367 -16.02 -2.23 -9.37
CA ALA A 367 -15.78 -3.42 -8.54
C ALA A 367 -15.63 -4.74 -9.34
N ASN A 368 -16.05 -4.77 -10.59
CA ASN A 368 -15.93 -5.92 -11.48
C ASN A 368 -14.63 -5.93 -12.31
N VAL A 369 -13.79 -4.89 -12.22
CA VAL A 369 -12.51 -4.84 -12.95
C VAL A 369 -11.37 -5.15 -12.01
N ALA A 370 -10.64 -6.23 -12.30
CA ALA A 370 -9.45 -6.66 -11.58
C ALA A 370 -8.18 -6.37 -12.40
N HIS A 371 -7.19 -5.78 -11.75
CA HIS A 371 -5.83 -5.63 -12.26
C HIS A 371 -4.96 -6.68 -11.60
N LEU A 372 -4.31 -7.50 -12.39
CA LEU A 372 -3.59 -8.69 -11.96
C LEU A 372 -2.17 -8.67 -12.50
N SER A 373 -1.28 -9.30 -11.79
CA SER A 373 0.12 -9.44 -12.18
C SER A 373 0.41 -10.84 -12.67
N LEU A 374 1.23 -10.95 -13.71
CA LEU A 374 1.80 -12.18 -14.23
C LEU A 374 3.32 -12.09 -14.08
N ILE A 375 3.93 -13.06 -13.42
CA ILE A 375 5.39 -13.13 -13.27
C ILE A 375 5.92 -14.11 -14.30
N ASP A 376 6.73 -13.60 -15.20
CA ASP A 376 7.60 -14.44 -16.00
C ASP A 376 8.80 -14.84 -15.14
N TRP A 377 8.92 -16.11 -14.86
CA TRP A 377 9.94 -16.64 -13.96
C TRP A 377 11.36 -16.49 -14.50
N ASP A 378 11.50 -16.16 -15.79
CA ASP A 378 12.77 -15.79 -16.45
C ASP A 378 13.14 -14.31 -16.24
N GLY A 379 12.32 -13.56 -15.50
CA GLY A 379 12.63 -12.20 -15.05
C GLY A 379 11.71 -11.08 -15.57
N GLY A 380 10.59 -11.43 -16.22
CA GLY A 380 9.57 -10.49 -16.65
C GLY A 380 8.46 -10.27 -15.60
N PHE A 381 7.81 -9.11 -15.67
CA PHE A 381 6.63 -8.78 -14.90
C PHE A 381 5.63 -8.09 -15.80
N SER A 382 4.44 -8.67 -15.92
CA SER A 382 3.39 -8.14 -16.77
C SER A 382 2.11 -7.88 -15.98
N LEU A 383 1.31 -6.95 -16.46
CA LEU A 383 0.06 -6.54 -15.84
C LEU A 383 -1.09 -6.72 -16.84
N VAL A 384 -2.21 -7.18 -16.34
CA VAL A 384 -3.42 -7.41 -17.12
C VAL A 384 -4.63 -6.87 -16.37
N SER A 385 -5.59 -6.31 -17.10
CA SER A 385 -6.91 -5.96 -16.55
C SER A 385 -7.96 -6.92 -17.09
N ILE A 386 -8.81 -7.42 -16.18
CA ILE A 386 -9.87 -8.37 -16.51
C ILE A 386 -11.19 -7.83 -15.98
N ASP A 387 -12.21 -7.82 -16.84
CA ASP A 387 -13.60 -7.64 -16.41
C ASP A 387 -14.16 -8.98 -15.94
N LEU A 388 -14.35 -9.12 -14.63
CA LEU A 388 -14.82 -10.37 -14.00
C LEU A 388 -16.28 -10.70 -14.33
N SER A 389 -17.07 -9.73 -14.81
CA SER A 389 -18.47 -9.96 -15.16
C SER A 389 -18.67 -10.72 -16.48
N ASN A 390 -17.75 -10.55 -17.41
CA ASN A 390 -17.76 -11.20 -18.73
C ASN A 390 -16.49 -11.99 -19.02
N MET A 391 -15.55 -12.04 -18.05
CA MET A 391 -14.28 -12.79 -18.13
C MET A 391 -13.36 -12.34 -19.28
N GLN A 392 -13.50 -11.09 -19.73
CA GLN A 392 -12.71 -10.55 -20.84
C GLN A 392 -11.51 -9.75 -20.36
N VAL A 393 -10.37 -9.94 -21.00
CA VAL A 393 -9.20 -9.07 -20.87
C VAL A 393 -9.51 -7.70 -21.46
N MET A 394 -9.24 -6.66 -20.69
CA MET A 394 -9.45 -5.27 -21.07
C MET A 394 -8.13 -4.65 -21.55
N GLY A 395 -7.98 -4.51 -22.85
CA GLY A 395 -6.77 -3.91 -23.43
C GLY A 395 -5.59 -4.90 -23.51
N PRO A 396 -4.41 -4.43 -23.88
CA PRO A 396 -3.22 -5.26 -24.01
C PRO A 396 -2.62 -5.64 -22.65
N VAL A 397 -1.91 -6.76 -22.61
CA VAL A 397 -1.01 -7.09 -21.50
C VAL A 397 0.14 -6.08 -21.50
N ILE A 398 0.35 -5.43 -20.37
CA ILE A 398 1.41 -4.44 -20.21
C ILE A 398 2.64 -5.13 -19.65
N THR A 399 3.72 -5.19 -20.41
CA THR A 399 5.02 -5.59 -19.88
C THR A 399 5.54 -4.45 -19.00
N TYR A 400 5.58 -4.69 -17.70
CA TYR A 400 5.88 -3.66 -16.71
C TYR A 400 7.38 -3.53 -16.43
N LEU A 401 8.06 -4.65 -16.27
CA LEU A 401 9.50 -4.71 -16.08
C LEU A 401 10.03 -5.82 -17.00
N LYS A 402 10.77 -5.45 -18.00
CA LYS A 402 11.60 -6.34 -18.81
C LYS A 402 13.04 -6.26 -18.33
N GLY A 403 13.74 -7.39 -18.28
CA GLY A 403 15.10 -7.46 -17.78
C GLY A 403 16.05 -6.36 -18.33
N LYS A 404 17.30 -6.41 -17.97
CA LYS A 404 18.32 -5.33 -18.04
C LYS A 404 18.41 -4.51 -19.34
N ASP A 405 17.81 -4.95 -20.45
CA ASP A 405 18.15 -4.41 -21.78
C ASP A 405 17.19 -3.37 -22.34
N ASP A 406 16.04 -3.10 -21.71
CA ASP A 406 14.94 -2.39 -22.40
C ASP A 406 14.41 -1.11 -21.72
N THR A 407 14.87 -0.72 -20.55
CA THR A 407 14.33 0.50 -19.89
C THR A 407 15.40 1.32 -19.18
N ALA A 408 15.28 2.64 -19.26
CA ALA A 408 16.07 3.59 -18.45
C ALA A 408 15.92 3.38 -16.93
N ASP A 409 14.99 2.50 -16.50
CA ASP A 409 14.67 2.22 -15.11
C ASP A 409 15.03 0.76 -14.72
N ALA A 410 15.89 0.10 -15.49
CA ALA A 410 16.28 -1.31 -15.29
C ALA A 410 17.01 -1.57 -13.94
N ASP A 411 17.65 -0.56 -13.38
CA ASP A 411 18.30 -0.58 -12.07
C ASP A 411 17.32 -0.88 -10.93
N ILE A 412 16.08 -0.38 -11.03
CA ILE A 412 15.04 -0.55 -10.00
C ILE A 412 14.36 -1.93 -10.12
N VAL A 413 14.45 -2.57 -11.28
CA VAL A 413 13.89 -3.92 -11.49
C VAL A 413 14.51 -4.95 -10.54
N GLU A 414 15.80 -4.86 -10.29
CA GLU A 414 16.52 -5.76 -9.38
C GLU A 414 16.05 -5.57 -7.93
N GLU A 415 15.86 -4.33 -7.49
CA GLU A 415 15.35 -4.02 -6.15
C GLU A 415 13.90 -4.50 -5.97
N LYS A 416 13.08 -4.40 -7.02
CA LYS A 416 11.68 -4.82 -6.97
C LYS A 416 11.51 -6.34 -6.88
N LYS A 417 12.42 -7.14 -7.40
CA LYS A 417 12.40 -8.61 -7.25
C LYS A 417 12.34 -9.06 -5.78
N GLY A 418 12.81 -8.22 -4.84
CA GLY A 418 12.72 -8.45 -3.40
C GLY A 418 11.45 -7.89 -2.74
N LEU A 419 10.71 -6.99 -3.39
CA LEU A 419 9.53 -6.31 -2.87
C LEU A 419 8.26 -6.80 -3.58
N CYS A 420 7.82 -8.02 -3.26
CA CYS A 420 6.53 -8.55 -3.71
C CYS A 420 5.37 -7.88 -2.97
N ALA A 421 5.20 -6.56 -3.15
CA ALA A 421 4.16 -5.79 -2.51
C ALA A 421 3.14 -5.29 -3.53
N HIS A 422 1.88 -5.20 -3.09
CA HIS A 422 0.80 -4.63 -3.88
C HIS A 422 1.09 -3.16 -4.23
N PHE A 423 0.63 -2.74 -5.40
CA PHE A 423 0.54 -1.32 -5.75
C PHE A 423 -0.39 -0.60 -4.77
N ILE A 424 -0.17 0.69 -4.58
CA ILE A 424 -1.06 1.52 -3.76
C ILE A 424 -2.12 2.15 -4.68
N PRO A 425 -3.40 1.78 -4.55
CA PRO A 425 -4.46 2.48 -5.27
C PRO A 425 -4.62 3.88 -4.70
N SER A 426 -4.72 4.88 -5.58
CA SER A 426 -4.82 6.28 -5.16
C SER A 426 -5.67 7.11 -6.12
N GLU A 427 -6.53 7.92 -5.56
CA GLU A 427 -7.36 8.87 -6.31
C GLU A 427 -6.81 10.30 -6.29
N PHE A 428 -5.57 10.51 -5.79
CA PHE A 428 -4.98 11.84 -5.70
C PHE A 428 -4.99 12.64 -7.03
N PRO A 429 -4.93 11.98 -8.21
CA PRO A 429 -4.97 12.72 -9.47
C PRO A 429 -6.26 13.52 -9.68
N LYS A 430 -7.39 13.09 -9.11
CA LYS A 430 -8.64 13.85 -9.16
C LYS A 430 -8.50 15.27 -8.60
N PHE A 431 -7.52 15.49 -7.72
CA PHE A 431 -7.29 16.75 -7.03
C PHE A 431 -6.28 17.65 -7.73
N LEU A 432 -5.61 17.18 -8.78
CA LEU A 432 -4.67 17.96 -9.58
C LEU A 432 -5.34 18.88 -10.62
N ASP A 433 -6.60 18.63 -11.01
CA ASP A 433 -7.27 19.28 -12.15
C ASP A 433 -8.41 20.22 -11.73
N LEU A 434 -8.16 21.05 -10.69
CA LEU A 434 -9.18 22.02 -10.22
C LEU A 434 -9.50 23.13 -11.23
N ARG A 435 -8.71 23.35 -12.26
CA ARG A 435 -8.95 24.38 -13.30
C ARG A 435 -10.24 24.14 -14.09
N LYS A 436 -10.83 22.95 -14.06
CA LYS A 436 -12.10 22.65 -14.73
C LYS A 436 -13.34 22.97 -13.88
N ARG A 437 -13.21 23.13 -12.55
CA ARG A 437 -14.36 23.42 -11.69
C ARG A 437 -14.81 24.87 -11.71
N GLU A 438 -13.93 25.82 -12.06
CA GLU A 438 -14.28 27.26 -12.14
C GLU A 438 -14.98 27.67 -13.45
N ASN A 439 -15.07 26.79 -14.46
CA ASN A 439 -15.68 27.09 -15.76
C ASN A 439 -17.07 26.47 -15.96
N HIS A 440 -17.72 25.96 -14.93
CA HIS A 440 -19.13 25.58 -14.97
C HIS A 440 -19.93 26.50 -14.04
N PRO A 441 -20.82 27.36 -14.62
CA PRO A 441 -21.71 28.26 -13.88
C PRO A 441 -22.77 27.51 -13.07
#